data_99212ed4879d3feb41e3eff8c343b0ba
#
_entry.id   99212ed4879d3feb41e3eff8c343b0ba
#
_cell.length_a   1.000
_cell.length_b   1.000
_cell.length_c   1.000
_cell.angle_alpha   90.00
_cell.angle_beta   90.00
_cell.angle_gamma   90.00
#
_symmetry.space_group_name_H-M   'P 1'
#
loop_
_entity.id
_entity.type
_entity.pdbx_description
1 polymer ?
#
loop_
_entity_poly.entity_id
_entity_poly.type
_entity_poly.pdbx_seq_one_letter_code
_entity_poly.pdbx_strand_id
1 'polypeptide(L)'
;MKIKDGVEIAVPCKCREKAVMSRRLRFADIPEAFRGMDLRSFRMDVYRKPESKKMVSDACKIIKTYLDDFESQKERGMGLYIWSRTKGSGKTRIAAGIANELMKNYAVKFAVSLTILQEIKNTWQRDTKYSENQQAAFDLATLDALYTTDILVIDDFGVERPADWINDKMYQIINERYINRKVTIFTSNDPLETLQYDDRITNRIKERTYQIAFPEESVRD
;
A
#
# COMPACT_ATOMS: atom_id res chain seq x y z
N MET A 1 -6.74 -28.48 23.11
CA MET A 1 -8.04 -29.03 22.76
C MET A 1 -9.08 -28.43 23.69
N LYS A 2 -10.25 -28.09 23.19
CA LYS A 2 -11.42 -27.71 24.01
C LYS A 2 -12.54 -28.67 23.67
N ILE A 3 -13.31 -29.08 24.69
CA ILE A 3 -14.49 -29.92 24.50
C ILE A 3 -15.70 -28.99 24.42
N LYS A 4 -16.46 -29.02 23.32
CA LYS A 4 -17.73 -28.37 23.17
C LYS A 4 -18.76 -29.43 22.75
N ASP A 5 -19.82 -29.54 23.51
CA ASP A 5 -20.92 -30.50 23.27
C ASP A 5 -20.48 -31.95 23.13
N GLY A 6 -19.45 -32.40 23.90
CA GLY A 6 -18.91 -33.73 23.88
C GLY A 6 -17.96 -34.07 22.71
N VAL A 7 -17.67 -33.08 21.84
CA VAL A 7 -16.75 -33.24 20.70
C VAL A 7 -15.43 -32.51 20.99
N GLU A 8 -14.31 -33.21 20.83
CA GLU A 8 -12.98 -32.57 20.91
C GLU A 8 -12.74 -31.65 19.71
N ILE A 9 -12.65 -30.33 19.96
CA ILE A 9 -12.33 -29.36 18.94
C ILE A 9 -10.86 -28.96 19.07
N ALA A 10 -10.10 -29.12 17.99
CA ALA A 10 -8.74 -28.64 17.88
C ALA A 10 -8.74 -27.11 17.88
N VAL A 11 -8.31 -26.49 18.97
CA VAL A 11 -8.13 -25.03 19.04
C VAL A 11 -6.77 -24.67 18.45
N PRO A 12 -6.70 -23.73 17.48
CA PRO A 12 -5.42 -23.29 16.95
C PRO A 12 -4.50 -22.78 18.06
N CYS A 13 -3.26 -23.23 18.07
CA CYS A 13 -2.27 -22.76 19.03
C CYS A 13 -1.94 -21.28 18.77
N LYS A 14 -1.78 -20.50 19.83
CA LYS A 14 -1.29 -19.10 19.74
C LYS A 14 0.05 -18.98 18.99
N CYS A 15 0.85 -20.04 18.98
CA CYS A 15 2.09 -20.10 18.20
C CYS A 15 1.82 -20.07 16.67
N ARG A 16 0.70 -20.66 16.21
CA ARG A 16 0.30 -20.63 14.80
C ARG A 16 -0.11 -19.21 14.37
N GLU A 17 -0.86 -18.51 15.20
CA GLU A 17 -1.24 -17.11 14.94
C GLU A 17 -0.01 -16.21 14.87
N LYS A 18 0.94 -16.37 15.79
CA LYS A 18 2.23 -15.66 15.76
C LYS A 18 3.04 -15.96 14.50
N ALA A 19 3.10 -17.21 14.08
CA ALA A 19 3.82 -17.64 12.88
C ALA A 19 3.17 -17.07 11.60
N VAL A 20 1.84 -17.06 11.52
CA VAL A 20 1.10 -16.45 10.42
C VAL A 20 1.36 -14.95 10.36
N MET A 21 1.28 -14.25 11.50
CA MET A 21 1.55 -12.82 11.57
C MET A 21 3.00 -12.50 11.19
N SER A 22 3.98 -13.26 11.66
CA SER A 22 5.39 -13.09 11.26
C SER A 22 5.61 -13.29 9.75
N ARG A 23 4.89 -14.23 9.13
CA ARG A 23 4.96 -14.43 7.68
C ARG A 23 4.34 -13.26 6.93
N ARG A 24 3.18 -12.77 7.38
CA ARG A 24 2.52 -11.59 6.80
C ARG A 24 3.39 -10.35 6.92
N LEU A 25 4.02 -10.11 8.06
CA LEU A 25 4.94 -8.99 8.28
C LEU A 25 6.13 -9.02 7.32
N ARG A 26 6.74 -10.19 7.11
CA ARG A 26 7.86 -10.33 6.17
C ARG A 26 7.41 -10.12 4.72
N PHE A 27 6.25 -10.65 4.35
CA PHE A 27 5.69 -10.50 3.02
C PHE A 27 5.28 -9.05 2.74
N ALA A 28 4.70 -8.36 3.72
CA ALA A 28 4.19 -7.01 3.56
C ALA A 28 5.30 -6.00 3.23
N ASP A 29 6.53 -6.25 3.68
CA ASP A 29 7.69 -5.41 3.40
C ASP A 29 7.51 -3.93 3.80
N ILE A 30 6.76 -3.72 4.87
CA ILE A 30 6.57 -2.39 5.44
C ILE A 30 7.91 -1.90 6.01
N PRO A 31 8.37 -0.68 5.68
CA PRO A 31 9.61 -0.14 6.18
C PRO A 31 9.70 -0.23 7.71
N GLU A 32 10.87 -0.60 8.22
CA GLU A 32 11.06 -0.94 9.64
C GLU A 32 10.61 0.20 10.57
N ALA A 33 10.88 1.45 10.19
CA ALA A 33 10.46 2.65 10.92
C ALA A 33 8.92 2.76 11.10
N PHE A 34 8.14 2.09 10.25
CA PHE A 34 6.67 2.11 10.27
C PHE A 34 6.05 0.76 10.66
N ARG A 35 6.88 -0.25 10.90
CA ARG A 35 6.42 -1.60 11.21
C ARG A 35 5.68 -1.63 12.55
N GLY A 36 4.45 -2.14 12.53
CA GLY A 36 3.61 -2.23 13.73
C GLY A 36 3.03 -0.89 14.23
N MET A 37 3.15 0.20 13.47
CA MET A 37 2.47 1.44 13.81
C MET A 37 0.96 1.26 13.80
N ASP A 38 0.32 1.61 14.90
CA ASP A 38 -1.15 1.66 15.01
C ASP A 38 -1.65 3.01 14.46
N LEU A 39 -2.76 2.99 13.74
CA LEU A 39 -3.45 4.20 13.31
C LEU A 39 -3.85 5.11 14.49
N ARG A 40 -4.13 4.52 15.66
CA ARG A 40 -4.40 5.26 16.89
C ARG A 40 -3.19 6.07 17.39
N SER A 41 -1.99 5.66 17.01
CA SER A 41 -0.74 6.37 17.34
C SER A 41 -0.44 7.51 16.36
N PHE A 42 -1.31 7.75 15.38
CA PHE A 42 -1.15 8.86 14.45
C PHE A 42 -1.43 10.18 15.17
N ARG A 43 -0.38 10.98 15.31
CA ARG A 43 -0.42 12.23 16.09
C ARG A 43 -0.93 13.39 15.24
N MET A 44 -2.14 13.88 15.55
CA MET A 44 -2.71 15.06 14.90
C MET A 44 -2.25 16.37 15.55
N ASP A 45 -1.72 16.30 16.77
CA ASP A 45 -1.23 17.44 17.55
C ASP A 45 0.08 18.04 17.01
N VAL A 46 0.82 17.28 16.20
CA VAL A 46 2.08 17.75 15.56
C VAL A 46 1.86 18.84 14.50
N TYR A 47 0.66 18.93 13.93
CA TYR A 47 0.31 20.01 13.01
C TYR A 47 0.07 21.29 13.77
N ARG A 48 0.67 22.40 13.31
CA ARG A 48 0.62 23.71 14.01
C ARG A 48 -0.57 24.55 13.55
N LYS A 49 -0.85 24.53 12.23
CA LYS A 49 -1.90 25.34 11.61
C LYS A 49 -3.29 24.76 11.91
N PRO A 50 -4.28 25.60 12.30
CA PRO A 50 -5.65 25.14 12.53
C PRO A 50 -6.27 24.42 11.32
N GLU A 51 -6.01 24.92 10.12
CA GLU A 51 -6.50 24.34 8.86
C GLU A 51 -5.91 22.93 8.66
N SER A 52 -4.62 22.75 8.94
CA SER A 52 -3.94 21.46 8.87
C SER A 52 -4.51 20.46 9.86
N LYS A 53 -4.78 20.89 11.09
CA LYS A 53 -5.41 20.05 12.12
C LYS A 53 -6.81 19.60 11.69
N LYS A 54 -7.59 20.51 11.12
CA LYS A 54 -8.92 20.18 10.60
C LYS A 54 -8.82 19.20 9.44
N MET A 55 -7.97 19.48 8.46
CA MET A 55 -7.79 18.64 7.28
C MET A 55 -7.36 17.22 7.64
N VAL A 56 -6.37 17.07 8.53
CA VAL A 56 -5.93 15.73 8.96
C VAL A 56 -6.99 15.00 9.79
N SER A 57 -7.76 15.73 10.61
CA SER A 57 -8.88 15.14 11.34
C SER A 57 -9.94 14.59 10.40
N ASP A 58 -10.29 15.33 9.35
CA ASP A 58 -11.27 14.91 8.36
C ASP A 58 -10.73 13.75 7.51
N ALA A 59 -9.45 13.77 7.12
CA ALA A 59 -8.78 12.64 6.47
C ALA A 59 -8.83 11.38 7.32
N CYS A 60 -8.54 11.48 8.62
CA CYS A 60 -8.59 10.34 9.55
C CYS A 60 -10.02 9.78 9.70
N LYS A 61 -11.06 10.62 9.67
CA LYS A 61 -12.46 10.17 9.68
C LYS A 61 -12.80 9.39 8.42
N ILE A 62 -12.41 9.90 7.24
CA ILE A 62 -12.62 9.22 5.97
C ILE A 62 -11.93 7.85 5.96
N ILE A 63 -10.66 7.80 6.38
CA ILE A 63 -9.89 6.56 6.48
C ILE A 63 -10.53 5.58 7.46
N LYS A 64 -11.01 6.07 8.61
CA LYS A 64 -11.71 5.23 9.57
C LYS A 64 -12.98 4.62 8.96
N THR A 65 -13.83 5.44 8.34
CA THR A 65 -15.06 4.96 7.66
C THR A 65 -14.74 3.94 6.57
N TYR A 66 -13.68 4.17 5.78
CA TYR A 66 -13.20 3.24 4.77
C TYR A 66 -12.77 1.89 5.37
N LEU A 67 -12.07 1.90 6.50
CA LEU A 67 -11.62 0.68 7.18
C LEU A 67 -12.77 -0.04 7.91
N ASP A 68 -13.72 0.69 8.48
CA ASP A 68 -14.89 0.11 9.15
C ASP A 68 -15.78 -0.66 8.14
N ASP A 69 -15.78 -0.29 6.84
CA ASP A 69 -16.51 -0.96 5.74
C ASP A 69 -15.59 -1.65 4.73
N PHE A 70 -14.40 -2.07 5.15
CA PHE A 70 -13.35 -2.51 4.23
C PHE A 70 -13.73 -3.73 3.37
N GLU A 71 -14.54 -4.66 3.86
CA GLU A 71 -15.00 -5.80 3.04
C GLU A 71 -15.75 -5.33 1.79
N SER A 72 -16.69 -4.40 1.93
CA SER A 72 -17.40 -3.80 0.80
C SER A 72 -16.46 -3.06 -0.15
N GLN A 73 -15.50 -2.31 0.41
CA GLN A 73 -14.49 -1.62 -0.41
C GLN A 73 -13.61 -2.59 -1.20
N LYS A 74 -13.22 -3.69 -0.58
CA LYS A 74 -12.43 -4.76 -1.20
C LYS A 74 -13.19 -5.44 -2.34
N GLU A 75 -14.46 -5.79 -2.15
CA GLU A 75 -15.31 -6.39 -3.19
C GLU A 75 -15.43 -5.50 -4.42
N ARG A 76 -15.48 -4.18 -4.20
CA ARG A 76 -15.53 -3.17 -5.25
C ARG A 76 -14.16 -2.83 -5.84
N GLY A 77 -13.07 -3.28 -5.22
CA GLY A 77 -11.70 -2.94 -5.58
C GLY A 77 -11.36 -1.46 -5.32
N MET A 78 -12.02 -0.83 -4.34
CA MET A 78 -11.82 0.58 -4.01
C MET A 78 -10.64 0.75 -3.07
N GLY A 79 -9.69 1.58 -3.45
CA GLY A 79 -8.52 1.96 -2.69
C GLY A 79 -8.52 3.43 -2.27
N LEU A 80 -7.35 3.95 -1.93
CA LEU A 80 -7.15 5.33 -1.50
C LEU A 80 -6.03 5.98 -2.33
N TYR A 81 -6.18 7.26 -2.63
CA TYR A 81 -5.12 8.12 -3.18
C TYR A 81 -4.88 9.28 -2.22
N ILE A 82 -3.78 9.19 -1.45
CA ILE A 82 -3.44 10.12 -0.36
C ILE A 82 -2.34 11.05 -0.86
N TRP A 83 -2.61 12.34 -0.95
CA TRP A 83 -1.67 13.27 -1.54
C TRP A 83 -1.50 14.58 -0.75
N SER A 84 -0.34 15.20 -0.91
CA SER A 84 0.00 16.55 -0.45
C SER A 84 1.27 16.98 -1.15
N ARG A 85 1.34 18.21 -1.64
CA ARG A 85 2.55 18.77 -2.27
C ARG A 85 3.70 18.92 -1.28
N THR A 86 3.39 18.98 0.01
CA THR A 86 4.38 19.11 1.06
C THR A 86 4.96 17.75 1.44
N LYS A 87 6.28 17.61 1.28
CA LYS A 87 7.03 16.46 1.78
C LYS A 87 7.00 16.46 3.32
N GLY A 88 6.90 15.28 3.91
CA GLY A 88 6.86 15.16 5.36
C GLY A 88 5.51 15.47 6.00
N SER A 89 4.42 15.58 5.22
CA SER A 89 3.07 15.84 5.72
C SER A 89 2.38 14.63 6.39
N GLY A 90 3.06 13.48 6.53
CA GLY A 90 2.52 12.30 7.21
C GLY A 90 1.87 11.24 6.30
N LYS A 91 1.86 11.41 4.97
CA LYS A 91 1.26 10.47 3.99
C LYS A 91 1.74 9.03 4.15
N THR A 92 3.06 8.81 4.08
CA THR A 92 3.67 7.49 4.24
C THR A 92 3.31 6.86 5.59
N ARG A 93 3.31 7.65 6.66
CA ARG A 93 2.98 7.17 8.00
C ARG A 93 1.54 6.67 8.10
N ILE A 94 0.58 7.42 7.55
CA ILE A 94 -0.82 6.99 7.57
C ILE A 94 -1.06 5.79 6.67
N ALA A 95 -0.44 5.74 5.48
CA ALA A 95 -0.53 4.59 4.57
C ALA A 95 0.06 3.32 5.20
N ALA A 96 1.19 3.43 5.88
CA ALA A 96 1.77 2.32 6.64
C ALA A 96 0.88 1.88 7.81
N GLY A 97 0.24 2.81 8.51
CA GLY A 97 -0.75 2.50 9.55
C GLY A 97 -1.95 1.73 9.00
N ILE A 98 -2.47 2.13 7.84
CA ILE A 98 -3.54 1.40 7.12
C ILE A 98 -3.05 -0.01 6.73
N ALA A 99 -1.84 -0.11 6.17
CA ALA A 99 -1.24 -1.40 5.80
C ALA A 99 -1.10 -2.34 7.01
N ASN A 100 -0.62 -1.84 8.16
CA ASN A 100 -0.50 -2.61 9.39
C ASN A 100 -1.87 -3.09 9.91
N GLU A 101 -2.92 -2.27 9.81
CA GLU A 101 -4.28 -2.65 10.21
C GLU A 101 -4.83 -3.75 9.31
N LEU A 102 -4.76 -3.55 7.99
CA LEU A 102 -5.28 -4.49 7.02
C LEU A 102 -4.51 -5.82 6.97
N MET A 103 -3.21 -5.79 7.23
CA MET A 103 -2.36 -6.99 7.28
C MET A 103 -2.80 -8.00 8.34
N LYS A 104 -3.56 -7.59 9.34
CA LYS A 104 -4.10 -8.52 10.35
C LYS A 104 -4.98 -9.60 9.71
N ASN A 105 -5.73 -9.24 8.66
CA ASN A 105 -6.71 -10.11 8.03
C ASN A 105 -6.40 -10.46 6.57
N TYR A 106 -5.66 -9.59 5.84
CA TYR A 106 -5.44 -9.70 4.39
C TYR A 106 -3.96 -9.83 4.04
N ALA A 107 -3.69 -10.27 2.80
CA ALA A 107 -2.36 -10.18 2.22
C ALA A 107 -2.12 -8.74 1.75
N VAL A 108 -1.14 -8.08 2.36
CA VAL A 108 -0.74 -6.71 2.05
C VAL A 108 0.70 -6.70 1.56
N LYS A 109 0.98 -5.96 0.50
CA LYS A 109 2.33 -5.61 0.06
C LYS A 109 2.50 -4.10 0.11
N PHE A 110 3.61 -3.64 0.67
CA PHE A 110 4.02 -2.24 0.67
C PHE A 110 5.24 -2.10 -0.23
N ALA A 111 5.22 -1.16 -1.14
CA ALA A 111 6.32 -0.93 -2.05
C ALA A 111 6.47 0.57 -2.35
N VAL A 112 7.70 1.05 -2.43
CA VAL A 112 8.00 2.40 -2.89
C VAL A 112 8.07 2.40 -4.41
N SER A 113 7.46 3.38 -5.07
CA SER A 113 7.36 3.43 -6.53
C SER A 113 8.71 3.26 -7.24
N LEU A 114 9.74 3.98 -6.80
CA LEU A 114 11.09 3.84 -7.35
C LEU A 114 11.70 2.45 -7.14
N THR A 115 11.40 1.79 -6.01
CA THR A 115 11.88 0.42 -5.75
C THR A 115 11.24 -0.58 -6.69
N ILE A 116 9.94 -0.45 -6.96
CA ILE A 116 9.22 -1.27 -7.96
C ILE A 116 9.94 -1.19 -9.32
N LEU A 117 10.23 0.02 -9.78
CA LEU A 117 10.89 0.24 -11.07
C LEU A 117 12.31 -0.32 -11.11
N GLN A 118 13.05 -0.21 -9.99
CA GLN A 118 14.39 -0.76 -9.89
C GLN A 118 14.37 -2.30 -9.92
N GLU A 119 13.42 -2.93 -9.24
CA GLU A 119 13.25 -4.39 -9.27
C GLU A 119 12.90 -4.88 -10.69
N ILE A 120 11.99 -4.19 -11.38
CA ILE A 120 11.66 -4.49 -12.78
C ILE A 120 12.89 -4.38 -13.68
N LYS A 121 13.68 -3.32 -13.55
CA LYS A 121 14.89 -3.10 -14.33
C LYS A 121 15.94 -4.17 -14.06
N ASN A 122 16.11 -4.56 -12.82
CA ASN A 122 17.05 -5.63 -12.44
C ASN A 122 16.67 -6.97 -13.08
N THR A 123 15.37 -7.28 -13.17
CA THR A 123 14.89 -8.51 -13.82
C THR A 123 15.30 -8.54 -15.30
N TRP A 124 15.15 -7.45 -16.04
CA TRP A 124 15.55 -7.37 -17.46
C TRP A 124 17.05 -7.54 -17.68
N GLN A 125 17.87 -6.99 -16.79
CA GLN A 125 19.33 -7.11 -16.94
C GLN A 125 19.84 -8.53 -16.68
N ARG A 126 19.07 -9.36 -15.95
CA ARG A 126 19.43 -10.75 -15.63
C ARG A 126 19.03 -11.75 -16.69
N ASP A 127 17.96 -11.51 -17.43
CA ASP A 127 17.55 -12.37 -18.55
C ASP A 127 18.62 -12.51 -19.63
N THR A 128 19.61 -11.61 -19.65
CA THR A 128 20.76 -11.64 -20.57
C THR A 128 21.95 -12.44 -20.07
N LYS A 129 21.96 -12.91 -18.81
CA LYS A 129 23.04 -13.73 -18.23
C LYS A 129 22.44 -14.90 -17.44
N TYR A 130 22.54 -16.08 -18.01
CA TYR A 130 22.18 -17.34 -17.35
C TYR A 130 22.77 -17.41 -15.94
N SER A 131 21.93 -17.32 -14.92
CA SER A 131 22.24 -17.78 -13.58
C SER A 131 20.98 -18.34 -12.94
N GLU A 132 20.96 -19.67 -12.77
CA GLU A 132 20.05 -20.43 -11.93
C GLU A 132 20.25 -20.00 -10.47
N ASN A 133 19.71 -18.85 -10.04
CA ASN A 133 19.91 -18.39 -8.69
C ASN A 133 18.57 -18.19 -7.98
N GLN A 134 18.51 -18.62 -6.71
CA GLN A 134 17.40 -18.41 -5.78
C GLN A 134 16.91 -16.94 -5.76
N GLN A 135 17.81 -15.99 -6.07
CA GLN A 135 17.49 -14.56 -6.16
C GLN A 135 16.57 -14.24 -7.34
N ALA A 136 16.74 -14.85 -8.51
CA ALA A 136 15.87 -14.64 -9.66
C ALA A 136 14.44 -15.13 -9.38
N ALA A 137 14.28 -16.26 -8.69
CA ALA A 137 12.99 -16.76 -8.28
C ALA A 137 12.31 -15.84 -7.23
N PHE A 138 13.09 -15.24 -6.34
CA PHE A 138 12.61 -14.27 -5.35
C PHE A 138 12.13 -12.98 -6.02
N ASP A 139 12.88 -12.45 -6.98
CA ASP A 139 12.54 -11.22 -7.70
C ASP A 139 11.25 -11.41 -8.53
N LEU A 140 11.11 -12.56 -9.19
CA LEU A 140 9.87 -12.92 -9.91
C LEU A 140 8.67 -13.02 -8.96
N ALA A 141 8.84 -13.65 -7.81
CA ALA A 141 7.78 -13.75 -6.80
C ALA A 141 7.39 -12.38 -6.22
N THR A 142 8.36 -11.47 -6.09
CA THR A 142 8.11 -10.09 -5.64
C THR A 142 7.30 -9.32 -6.69
N LEU A 143 7.66 -9.43 -7.97
CA LEU A 143 6.90 -8.81 -9.06
C LEU A 143 5.50 -9.39 -9.17
N ASP A 144 5.35 -10.74 -9.08
CA ASP A 144 4.04 -11.38 -9.08
C ASP A 144 3.15 -10.88 -7.94
N ALA A 145 3.73 -10.62 -6.77
CA ALA A 145 3.03 -10.06 -5.63
C ALA A 145 2.43 -8.67 -5.91
N LEU A 146 3.06 -7.84 -6.77
CA LEU A 146 2.50 -6.53 -7.15
C LEU A 146 1.18 -6.67 -7.90
N TYR A 147 1.03 -7.73 -8.68
CA TYR A 147 -0.20 -8.00 -9.44
C TYR A 147 -1.27 -8.71 -8.62
N THR A 148 -0.87 -9.71 -7.83
CA THR A 148 -1.79 -10.71 -7.26
C THR A 148 -2.23 -10.41 -5.82
N THR A 149 -1.42 -9.69 -5.03
CA THR A 149 -1.75 -9.37 -3.63
C THR A 149 -3.09 -8.65 -3.51
N ASP A 150 -3.88 -9.00 -2.51
CA ASP A 150 -5.19 -8.37 -2.29
C ASP A 150 -5.09 -6.86 -2.12
N ILE A 151 -4.10 -6.40 -1.36
CA ILE A 151 -3.88 -4.99 -1.07
C ILE A 151 -2.43 -4.62 -1.39
N LEU A 152 -2.25 -3.65 -2.26
CA LEU A 152 -0.95 -3.07 -2.58
C LEU A 152 -0.91 -1.62 -2.12
N VAL A 153 0.10 -1.25 -1.35
CA VAL A 153 0.43 0.15 -1.07
C VAL A 153 1.60 0.55 -1.94
N ILE A 154 1.40 1.57 -2.77
CA ILE A 154 2.46 2.20 -3.57
C ILE A 154 2.78 3.56 -2.95
N ASP A 155 3.91 3.64 -2.28
CA ASP A 155 4.37 4.87 -1.63
C ASP A 155 5.19 5.74 -2.58
N ASP A 156 5.06 7.06 -2.43
CA ASP A 156 5.72 8.06 -3.26
C ASP A 156 5.47 7.91 -4.77
N PHE A 157 4.22 7.59 -5.16
CA PHE A 157 3.80 7.46 -6.56
C PHE A 157 3.87 8.81 -7.28
N GLY A 158 4.49 8.82 -8.47
CA GLY A 158 4.62 10.02 -9.30
C GLY A 158 5.90 10.81 -9.06
N VAL A 159 6.84 10.31 -8.23
CA VAL A 159 8.16 10.96 -8.04
C VAL A 159 9.15 10.62 -9.16
N GLU A 160 8.90 9.55 -9.89
CA GLU A 160 9.67 9.14 -11.06
C GLU A 160 9.42 10.05 -12.25
N ARG A 161 10.47 10.27 -13.03
CA ARG A 161 10.32 10.95 -14.31
C ARG A 161 9.72 10.00 -15.33
N PRO A 162 8.60 10.36 -15.96
CA PRO A 162 7.95 9.48 -16.93
C PRO A 162 8.89 9.20 -18.09
N ALA A 163 9.11 7.91 -18.37
CA ALA A 163 9.69 7.40 -19.59
C ALA A 163 8.72 6.34 -20.12
N ASP A 164 8.74 6.08 -21.41
CA ASP A 164 7.76 5.17 -22.04
C ASP A 164 7.68 3.82 -21.32
N TRP A 165 8.84 3.23 -21.02
CA TRP A 165 8.89 1.94 -20.33
C TRP A 165 8.32 1.99 -18.89
N ILE A 166 8.42 3.15 -18.20
CA ILE A 166 7.84 3.36 -16.87
C ILE A 166 6.32 3.39 -16.99
N ASN A 167 5.80 4.17 -17.95
CA ASN A 167 4.37 4.22 -18.25
C ASN A 167 3.83 2.82 -18.55
N ASP A 168 4.50 2.06 -19.42
CA ASP A 168 4.08 0.71 -19.79
C ASP A 168 4.04 -0.23 -18.59
N LYS A 169 5.03 -0.20 -17.72
CA LYS A 169 5.09 -1.09 -16.54
C LYS A 169 4.09 -0.70 -15.47
N MET A 170 3.98 0.59 -15.15
CA MET A 170 2.96 1.08 -14.23
C MET A 170 1.55 0.81 -14.77
N TYR A 171 1.33 0.99 -16.08
CA TYR A 171 0.08 0.61 -16.71
C TYR A 171 -0.23 -0.87 -16.52
N GLN A 172 0.73 -1.77 -16.77
CA GLN A 172 0.54 -3.20 -16.58
C GLN A 172 0.11 -3.53 -15.16
N ILE A 173 0.83 -3.01 -14.14
CA ILE A 173 0.51 -3.26 -12.73
C ILE A 173 -0.89 -2.73 -12.38
N ILE A 174 -1.16 -1.47 -12.70
CA ILE A 174 -2.41 -0.80 -12.32
C ILE A 174 -3.59 -1.40 -13.08
N ASN A 175 -3.43 -1.71 -14.37
CA ASN A 175 -4.47 -2.31 -15.19
C ASN A 175 -4.84 -3.72 -14.73
N GLU A 176 -3.86 -4.56 -14.42
CA GLU A 176 -4.11 -5.92 -13.92
C GLU A 176 -4.87 -5.88 -12.59
N ARG A 177 -4.46 -4.99 -11.69
CA ARG A 177 -5.16 -4.79 -10.42
C ARG A 177 -6.57 -4.22 -10.59
N TYR A 178 -6.74 -3.28 -11.52
CA TYR A 178 -8.03 -2.69 -11.87
C TYR A 178 -9.02 -3.74 -12.38
N ILE A 179 -8.60 -4.59 -13.33
CA ILE A 179 -9.43 -5.65 -13.91
C ILE A 179 -9.83 -6.67 -12.85
N ASN A 180 -8.88 -7.08 -12.00
CA ASN A 180 -9.09 -8.07 -10.95
C ASN A 180 -9.65 -7.49 -9.64
N ARG A 181 -10.09 -6.23 -9.64
CA ARG A 181 -10.64 -5.53 -8.45
C ARG A 181 -9.75 -5.64 -7.21
N LYS A 182 -8.44 -5.58 -7.41
CA LYS A 182 -7.47 -5.56 -6.31
C LYS A 182 -7.35 -4.16 -5.72
N VAL A 183 -7.34 -4.06 -4.41
CA VAL A 183 -7.22 -2.76 -3.71
C VAL A 183 -5.83 -2.20 -3.86
N THR A 184 -5.72 -0.94 -4.31
CA THR A 184 -4.44 -0.22 -4.36
C THR A 184 -4.54 1.09 -3.59
N ILE A 185 -3.58 1.32 -2.70
CA ILE A 185 -3.47 2.54 -1.89
C ILE A 185 -2.23 3.27 -2.36
N PHE A 186 -2.38 4.53 -2.73
CA PHE A 186 -1.28 5.36 -3.20
C PHE A 186 -0.97 6.45 -2.20
N THR A 187 0.31 6.80 -2.05
CA THR A 187 0.70 8.11 -1.56
C THR A 187 1.42 8.87 -2.67
N SER A 188 1.20 10.17 -2.75
CA SER A 188 1.81 11.02 -3.77
C SER A 188 2.13 12.42 -3.25
N ASN A 189 3.10 13.07 -3.89
CA ASN A 189 3.36 14.49 -3.67
C ASN A 189 2.49 15.39 -4.56
N ASP A 190 1.76 14.80 -5.50
CA ASP A 190 0.94 15.55 -6.46
C ASP A 190 -0.51 15.07 -6.44
N PRO A 191 -1.47 15.96 -6.68
CA PRO A 191 -2.84 15.56 -6.97
C PRO A 191 -2.87 14.75 -8.26
N LEU A 192 -3.84 13.84 -8.38
CA LEU A 192 -3.93 12.88 -9.49
C LEU A 192 -3.96 13.57 -10.87
N GLU A 193 -4.58 14.74 -10.93
CA GLU A 193 -4.76 15.54 -12.16
C GLU A 193 -3.46 16.15 -12.69
N THR A 194 -2.42 16.22 -11.87
CA THR A 194 -1.12 16.82 -12.25
C THR A 194 -0.02 15.80 -12.46
N LEU A 195 -0.32 14.51 -12.28
CA LEU A 195 0.63 13.44 -12.55
C LEU A 195 0.97 13.40 -14.04
N GLN A 196 2.25 13.18 -14.32
CA GLN A 196 2.75 13.09 -15.69
C GLN A 196 2.70 11.64 -16.22
N TYR A 197 1.66 10.91 -15.90
CA TYR A 197 1.39 9.57 -16.42
C TYR A 197 0.37 9.63 -17.56
N ASP A 198 0.36 8.55 -18.36
CA ASP A 198 -0.69 8.33 -19.37
C ASP A 198 -2.09 8.40 -18.75
N ASP A 199 -3.03 9.02 -19.46
CA ASP A 199 -4.43 9.16 -19.01
C ASP A 199 -5.08 7.82 -18.70
N ARG A 200 -4.65 6.74 -19.37
CA ARG A 200 -5.12 5.36 -19.08
C ARG A 200 -4.78 4.93 -17.66
N ILE A 201 -3.67 5.39 -17.09
CA ILE A 201 -3.25 5.10 -15.71
C ILE A 201 -4.08 5.93 -14.75
N THR A 202 -4.08 7.26 -14.94
CA THR A 202 -4.72 8.20 -14.03
C THR A 202 -6.23 8.00 -13.97
N ASN A 203 -6.89 7.67 -15.08
CA ASN A 203 -8.31 7.36 -15.11
C ASN A 203 -8.64 6.11 -14.29
N ARG A 204 -7.85 5.01 -14.39
CA ARG A 204 -8.05 3.80 -13.58
C ARG A 204 -7.89 4.05 -12.10
N ILE A 205 -6.88 4.86 -11.73
CA ILE A 205 -6.67 5.27 -10.34
C ILE A 205 -7.87 6.08 -9.86
N LYS A 206 -8.34 7.03 -10.65
CA LYS A 206 -9.50 7.89 -10.32
C LYS A 206 -10.77 7.08 -10.10
N GLU A 207 -11.03 6.10 -10.94
CA GLU A 207 -12.21 5.25 -10.84
C GLU A 207 -12.17 4.30 -9.63
N ARG A 208 -10.98 3.96 -9.14
CA ARG A 208 -10.77 2.94 -8.11
C ARG A 208 -10.19 3.48 -6.81
N THR A 209 -10.18 4.81 -6.60
CA THR A 209 -9.68 5.38 -5.35
C THR A 209 -10.52 6.53 -4.85
N TYR A 210 -10.64 6.65 -3.53
CA TYR A 210 -11.04 7.88 -2.88
C TYR A 210 -9.83 8.78 -2.72
N GLN A 211 -9.92 10.00 -3.23
CA GLN A 211 -8.84 10.97 -3.14
C GLN A 211 -8.89 11.70 -1.79
N ILE A 212 -7.79 11.70 -1.07
CA ILE A 212 -7.66 12.30 0.26
C ILE A 212 -6.49 13.28 0.23
N ALA A 213 -6.81 14.56 0.32
CA ALA A 213 -5.80 15.59 0.48
C ALA A 213 -5.26 15.61 1.91
N PHE A 214 -3.93 15.66 2.06
CA PHE A 214 -3.25 15.84 3.33
C PHE A 214 -2.76 17.27 3.48
N PRO A 215 -2.48 17.73 4.73
CA PRO A 215 -2.06 19.11 4.97
C PRO A 215 -0.80 19.51 4.20
N GLU A 216 -0.78 20.76 3.73
CA GLU A 216 0.40 21.41 3.14
C GLU A 216 1.32 21.95 4.28
N GLU A 217 1.66 21.05 5.20
CA GLU A 217 2.50 21.33 6.35
C GLU A 217 3.41 20.12 6.63
N SER A 218 4.72 20.39 6.76
CA SER A 218 5.69 19.35 7.17
C SER A 218 5.63 19.16 8.68
N VAL A 219 5.58 17.90 9.11
CA VAL A 219 5.67 17.47 10.51
C VAL A 219 6.97 16.72 10.79
N ARG A 220 7.94 16.82 9.87
CA ARG A 220 9.32 16.39 10.11
C ARG A 220 10.05 17.52 10.84
N ASP A 221 10.64 17.20 11.97
CA ASP A 221 11.57 18.08 12.68
C ASP A 221 12.90 18.18 11.93
#